data_d2d86f9fde93a3850fd59003f440a48a
#
_entry.id   d2d86f9fde93a3850fd59003f440a48a
#
_cell.length_a   1.000
_cell.length_b   1.000
_cell.length_c   1.000
_cell.angle_alpha   90.00
_cell.angle_beta   90.00
_cell.angle_gamma   90.00
#
_symmetry.space_group_name_H-M   'P 1'
#
loop_
_entity.id
_entity.type
_entity.pdbx_description
1 polymer ?
#
loop_
_entity_poly.entity_id
_entity_poly.type
_entity_poly.pdbx_seq_one_letter_code
_entity_poly.pdbx_strand_id
1 'polypeptide(L)'
;MAVPGRRGKKKSSRDKWPANELDCGEVASAHCDGMTPTSLIIVADRVSLKAYRVNETPTRGPSLKLVQAFDVTDAHGKLVDKVTDLAGRYAASDGAGMHQASIAETKLETETERRISKQLADQITKIVKSNGLEGWSFAAPASCHNAIIDLLAPDVRNRIVESVKSDLVKVEAAKLASHFRSLQPI
;
A
#
# COMPACT_ATOMS: atom_id res chain seq x y z
N MET A 1 80.45 24.56 -35.11
CA MET A 1 79.42 24.68 -36.17
C MET A 1 78.11 24.51 -35.60
N ALA A 2 77.31 25.58 -35.47
CA ALA A 2 76.06 25.65 -34.79
C ALA A 2 74.89 25.63 -35.80
N VAL A 3 73.85 24.86 -35.53
CA VAL A 3 72.63 24.89 -36.33
C VAL A 3 71.47 25.28 -35.36
N PRO A 4 70.66 26.29 -35.72
CA PRO A 4 69.65 26.81 -34.79
C PRO A 4 68.35 26.06 -34.89
N GLY A 5 67.74 25.86 -33.69
CA GLY A 5 66.44 25.20 -33.49
C GLY A 5 65.24 26.06 -33.91
N ARG A 6 64.30 25.46 -34.61
CA ARG A 6 63.02 26.04 -34.94
C ARG A 6 61.96 25.80 -33.75
N ARG A 7 61.45 26.86 -33.22
CA ARG A 7 60.34 26.87 -32.26
C ARG A 7 59.04 26.58 -33.00
N GLY A 8 58.43 25.45 -32.72
CA GLY A 8 57.05 25.14 -33.12
C GLY A 8 56.02 25.76 -32.17
N LYS A 9 55.18 26.66 -32.71
CA LYS A 9 54.02 27.23 -31.98
C LYS A 9 52.92 26.17 -31.87
N LYS A 10 52.58 25.77 -30.64
CA LYS A 10 51.37 25.00 -30.37
C LYS A 10 50.16 25.90 -30.53
N LYS A 11 49.34 25.65 -31.55
CA LYS A 11 47.98 26.21 -31.65
C LYS A 11 47.08 25.47 -30.68
N SER A 12 46.57 26.19 -29.69
CA SER A 12 45.46 25.79 -28.87
C SER A 12 44.18 25.89 -29.68
N SER A 13 43.65 24.78 -30.12
CA SER A 13 42.29 24.69 -30.62
C SER A 13 41.38 24.56 -29.42
N ARG A 14 40.75 25.64 -29.05
CA ARG A 14 39.55 25.61 -28.21
C ARG A 14 38.39 25.10 -29.04
N ASP A 15 38.09 23.84 -28.90
CA ASP A 15 36.88 23.27 -29.45
C ASP A 15 35.68 23.89 -28.72
N LYS A 16 35.03 24.73 -29.47
CA LYS A 16 33.79 25.42 -29.12
C LYS A 16 32.66 24.39 -29.24
N TRP A 17 32.17 23.88 -28.08
CA TRP A 17 30.93 23.12 -28.06
C TRP A 17 29.78 24.04 -28.42
N PRO A 18 28.86 23.64 -29.31
CA PRO A 18 27.65 24.42 -29.55
C PRO A 18 26.78 24.33 -28.28
N ALA A 19 26.43 25.47 -27.74
CA ALA A 19 25.38 25.59 -26.74
C ALA A 19 24.08 25.13 -27.38
N ASN A 20 23.65 23.94 -27.01
CA ASN A 20 22.32 23.46 -27.32
C ASN A 20 21.39 24.17 -26.33
N GLU A 21 20.78 25.26 -26.75
CA GLU A 21 19.63 25.86 -26.12
C GLU A 21 18.49 24.85 -26.16
N LEU A 22 18.48 23.93 -25.19
CA LEU A 22 17.27 23.26 -24.83
C LEU A 22 16.42 24.30 -24.08
N ASP A 23 15.54 24.87 -24.85
CA ASP A 23 14.35 25.59 -24.39
C ASP A 23 13.64 24.68 -23.37
N CYS A 24 14.01 24.82 -22.10
CA CYS A 24 13.25 24.30 -20.98
C CYS A 24 11.96 25.10 -20.94
N GLY A 25 10.98 24.67 -21.75
CA GLY A 25 9.60 25.06 -21.57
C GLY A 25 9.28 24.94 -20.09
N GLU A 26 9.17 26.09 -19.49
CA GLU A 26 8.67 26.35 -18.14
C GLU A 26 7.31 25.70 -18.00
N VAL A 27 7.34 24.39 -17.65
CA VAL A 27 6.16 23.74 -17.10
C VAL A 27 5.92 24.47 -15.79
N ALA A 28 5.04 25.48 -15.87
CA ALA A 28 4.48 26.14 -14.71
C ALA A 28 3.98 25.04 -13.77
N SER A 29 4.81 24.71 -12.80
CA SER A 29 4.45 23.97 -11.62
C SER A 29 3.42 24.81 -10.91
N ALA A 30 2.15 24.60 -11.25
CA ALA A 30 1.04 25.07 -10.46
C ALA A 30 1.24 24.46 -9.07
N HIS A 31 1.77 25.26 -8.17
CA HIS A 31 1.86 24.99 -6.74
C HIS A 31 0.42 24.99 -6.23
N CYS A 32 -0.25 23.84 -6.40
CA CYS A 32 -1.47 23.53 -5.68
C CYS A 32 -1.05 23.02 -4.32
N ASP A 33 -1.38 23.79 -3.30
CA ASP A 33 -1.13 23.47 -1.90
C ASP A 33 -1.37 22.00 -1.56
N GLY A 34 -0.29 21.31 -1.18
CA GLY A 34 -0.23 20.36 -0.09
C GLY A 34 -0.93 19.01 -0.23
N MET A 35 -1.72 18.74 -1.25
CA MET A 35 -2.44 17.47 -1.35
C MET A 35 -1.79 16.59 -2.42
N THR A 36 -0.98 15.62 -1.99
CA THR A 36 -0.46 14.60 -2.90
C THR A 36 -1.65 13.85 -3.52
N PRO A 37 -1.78 13.81 -4.86
CA PRO A 37 -2.92 13.14 -5.47
C PRO A 37 -2.91 11.66 -5.09
N THR A 38 -4.08 11.16 -4.70
CA THR A 38 -4.25 9.74 -4.42
C THR A 38 -4.23 8.98 -5.74
N SER A 39 -3.18 8.21 -5.98
CA SER A 39 -3.06 7.38 -7.20
C SER A 39 -3.60 5.97 -7.03
N LEU A 40 -3.69 5.49 -5.79
CA LEU A 40 -4.08 4.13 -5.45
C LEU A 40 -5.04 4.12 -4.26
N ILE A 41 -6.09 3.30 -4.35
CA ILE A 41 -6.99 2.99 -3.23
C ILE A 41 -6.86 1.52 -2.90
N ILE A 42 -6.66 1.22 -1.63
CA ILE A 42 -6.63 -0.16 -1.13
C ILE A 42 -7.75 -0.32 -0.12
N VAL A 43 -8.63 -1.27 -0.38
CA VAL A 43 -9.67 -1.69 0.54
C VAL A 43 -9.37 -3.10 1.03
N ALA A 44 -9.42 -3.33 2.31
CA ALA A 44 -9.12 -4.61 2.91
C ALA A 44 -10.19 -5.00 3.93
N ASP A 45 -10.40 -6.29 4.08
CA ASP A 45 -11.18 -6.95 5.11
C ASP A 45 -10.33 -8.09 5.69
N ARG A 46 -10.80 -8.81 6.70
CA ARG A 46 -10.12 -9.99 7.26
C ARG A 46 -9.85 -11.10 6.23
N VAL A 47 -10.67 -11.17 5.18
CA VAL A 47 -10.70 -12.27 4.21
C VAL A 47 -10.06 -11.87 2.89
N SER A 48 -10.21 -10.61 2.48
CA SER A 48 -9.83 -10.18 1.14
C SER A 48 -9.28 -8.76 1.11
N LEU A 49 -8.51 -8.48 0.06
CA LEU A 49 -7.93 -7.19 -0.23
C LEU A 49 -8.13 -6.88 -1.72
N LYS A 50 -8.54 -5.65 -2.02
CA LYS A 50 -8.67 -5.15 -3.38
C LYS A 50 -7.93 -3.83 -3.52
N ALA A 51 -7.12 -3.72 -4.58
CA ALA A 51 -6.39 -2.50 -4.92
C ALA A 51 -6.93 -1.92 -6.22
N TYR A 52 -7.23 -0.63 -6.21
CA TYR A 52 -7.76 0.11 -7.34
C TYR A 52 -6.82 1.27 -7.69
N ARG A 53 -6.51 1.43 -8.96
CA ARG A 53 -5.84 2.62 -9.47
C ARG A 53 -6.87 3.70 -9.76
N VAL A 54 -6.58 4.90 -9.33
CA VAL A 54 -7.39 6.10 -9.62
C VAL A 54 -6.99 6.65 -10.97
N ASN A 55 -7.93 6.75 -11.89
CA ASN A 55 -7.76 7.44 -13.16
C ASN A 55 -8.63 8.70 -13.12
N GLU A 56 -7.99 9.85 -13.16
CA GLU A 56 -8.71 11.12 -13.27
C GLU A 56 -9.17 11.32 -14.71
N THR A 57 -10.46 11.44 -14.89
CA THR A 57 -11.06 11.81 -16.18
C THR A 57 -11.61 13.22 -16.07
N PRO A 58 -11.17 14.16 -16.94
CA PRO A 58 -11.55 15.58 -16.85
C PRO A 58 -13.05 15.83 -16.89
N THR A 59 -13.82 14.89 -17.45
CA THR A 59 -15.25 15.06 -17.76
C THR A 59 -16.19 14.26 -16.86
N ARG A 60 -15.73 13.20 -16.19
CA ARG A 60 -16.62 12.25 -15.50
C ARG A 60 -16.22 11.98 -14.04
N GLY A 61 -15.26 12.73 -13.50
CA GLY A 61 -14.74 12.47 -12.17
C GLY A 61 -13.82 11.24 -12.09
N PRO A 62 -13.33 10.89 -10.89
CA PRO A 62 -12.36 9.81 -10.71
C PRO A 62 -12.98 8.46 -11.07
N SER A 63 -12.33 7.70 -11.94
CA SER A 63 -12.69 6.32 -12.26
C SER A 63 -11.70 5.35 -11.60
N LEU A 64 -12.22 4.26 -11.04
CA LEU A 64 -11.42 3.26 -10.33
C LEU A 64 -11.27 2.01 -11.20
N LYS A 65 -10.03 1.63 -11.47
CA LYS A 65 -9.68 0.40 -12.17
C LYS A 65 -9.09 -0.59 -11.17
N LEU A 66 -9.70 -1.77 -11.05
CA LEU A 66 -9.14 -2.86 -10.24
C LEU A 66 -7.78 -3.26 -10.82
N VAL A 67 -6.74 -3.18 -10.00
CA VAL A 67 -5.35 -3.59 -10.34
C VAL A 67 -5.08 -4.98 -9.82
N GLN A 68 -5.47 -5.25 -8.58
CA GLN A 68 -5.21 -6.52 -7.93
C GLN A 68 -6.30 -6.84 -6.91
N ALA A 69 -6.65 -8.12 -6.82
CA ALA A 69 -7.43 -8.68 -5.74
C ALA A 69 -6.64 -9.82 -5.10
N PHE A 70 -6.73 -9.95 -3.79
CA PHE A 70 -6.06 -10.98 -3.02
C PHE A 70 -6.99 -11.50 -1.93
N ASP A 71 -7.12 -12.82 -1.84
CA ASP A 71 -7.91 -13.47 -0.80
C ASP A 71 -6.97 -14.18 0.18
N VAL A 72 -7.23 -13.98 1.47
CA VAL A 72 -6.45 -14.58 2.54
C VAL A 72 -6.95 -16.00 2.78
N THR A 73 -6.16 -16.98 2.38
CA THR A 73 -6.53 -18.41 2.52
C THR A 73 -6.73 -18.84 3.98
N ASP A 74 -5.94 -18.26 4.89
CA ASP A 74 -6.01 -18.58 6.33
C ASP A 74 -7.26 -18.01 7.03
N ALA A 75 -7.96 -17.06 6.39
CA ALA A 75 -9.20 -16.51 6.92
C ALA A 75 -10.43 -17.38 6.65
N HIS A 76 -10.31 -18.32 5.70
CA HIS A 76 -11.36 -19.28 5.39
C HIS A 76 -11.26 -20.50 6.30
N GLY A 77 -12.35 -20.82 6.93
CA GLY A 77 -12.50 -21.98 7.83
C GLY A 77 -12.79 -21.57 9.28
N LYS A 78 -13.68 -22.31 9.91
CA LYS A 78 -13.94 -22.18 11.33
C LYS A 78 -12.73 -22.71 12.09
N LEU A 79 -12.47 -22.17 13.28
CA LEU A 79 -11.39 -22.65 14.15
C LEU A 79 -11.49 -24.16 14.41
N VAL A 80 -12.72 -24.66 14.49
CA VAL A 80 -13.04 -26.10 14.67
C VAL A 80 -12.52 -26.95 13.50
N ASP A 81 -12.52 -26.42 12.26
CA ASP A 81 -12.04 -27.15 11.08
C ASP A 81 -10.51 -27.17 10.97
N LYS A 82 -9.84 -26.23 11.67
CA LYS A 82 -8.36 -26.13 11.71
C LYS A 82 -7.74 -26.97 12.83
N VAL A 83 -8.51 -27.32 13.84
CA VAL A 83 -8.07 -28.18 14.95
C VAL A 83 -8.65 -29.55 14.73
N THR A 84 -7.90 -30.40 14.03
CA THR A 84 -8.31 -31.79 13.69
C THR A 84 -8.37 -32.71 14.92
N ASP A 85 -7.71 -32.36 16.00
CA ASP A 85 -7.86 -33.01 17.28
C ASP A 85 -8.89 -32.26 18.11
N LEU A 86 -10.08 -32.83 18.19
CA LEU A 86 -10.93 -32.65 19.34
C LEU A 86 -10.08 -33.09 20.54
N ALA A 87 -9.41 -32.12 21.19
CA ALA A 87 -8.77 -32.32 22.47
C ALA A 87 -9.76 -33.11 23.31
N GLY A 88 -9.43 -34.38 23.61
CA GLY A 88 -10.35 -35.27 24.24
C GLY A 88 -10.99 -34.55 25.41
N ARG A 89 -12.32 -34.47 25.42
CA ARG A 89 -13.09 -34.02 26.55
C ARG A 89 -12.80 -35.00 27.69
N TYR A 90 -11.63 -34.84 28.28
CA TYR A 90 -11.44 -35.33 29.62
C TYR A 90 -12.35 -34.46 30.47
N ALA A 91 -13.44 -35.04 30.89
CA ALA A 91 -14.22 -34.51 31.98
C ALA A 91 -13.31 -34.50 33.21
N ALA A 92 -12.52 -33.41 33.35
CA ALA A 92 -11.86 -33.09 34.59
C ALA A 92 -12.98 -32.70 35.53
N SER A 93 -13.24 -33.56 36.47
CA SER A 93 -14.29 -33.45 37.48
C SER A 93 -14.08 -32.29 38.50
N ASP A 94 -13.16 -31.39 38.21
CA ASP A 94 -12.92 -30.18 39.02
C ASP A 94 -12.94 -28.94 38.10
N GLY A 95 -13.74 -27.93 38.46
CA GLY A 95 -14.11 -26.75 37.70
C GLY A 95 -12.96 -25.86 37.17
N ALA A 96 -11.70 -26.26 37.26
CA ALA A 96 -10.54 -25.56 36.74
C ALA A 96 -10.27 -25.80 35.21
N GLY A 97 -10.82 -26.88 34.65
CA GLY A 97 -10.54 -27.24 33.24
C GLY A 97 -11.24 -26.37 32.21
N MET A 98 -12.36 -25.75 32.57
CA MET A 98 -13.17 -24.94 31.63
C MET A 98 -12.52 -23.60 31.29
N HIS A 99 -11.76 -23.02 32.22
CA HIS A 99 -11.05 -21.76 32.00
C HIS A 99 -9.80 -21.91 31.10
N GLN A 100 -9.12 -23.06 31.16
CA GLN A 100 -7.93 -23.30 30.35
C GLN A 100 -8.24 -23.51 28.87
N ALA A 101 -9.34 -24.20 28.54
CA ALA A 101 -9.78 -24.39 27.17
C ALA A 101 -10.15 -23.06 26.51
N SER A 102 -10.90 -22.20 27.22
CA SER A 102 -11.27 -20.85 26.75
C SER A 102 -10.04 -19.94 26.51
N ILE A 103 -9.04 -19.98 27.40
CA ILE A 103 -7.80 -19.20 27.23
C ILE A 103 -7.00 -19.68 26.02
N ALA A 104 -6.94 -20.99 25.78
CA ALA A 104 -6.23 -21.55 24.63
C ALA A 104 -6.91 -21.16 23.31
N GLU A 105 -8.24 -21.22 23.25
CA GLU A 105 -9.03 -20.78 22.08
C GLU A 105 -8.82 -19.30 21.78
N THR A 106 -8.91 -18.43 22.80
CA THR A 106 -8.68 -16.98 22.64
C THR A 106 -7.27 -16.66 22.14
N LYS A 107 -6.25 -17.37 22.64
CA LYS A 107 -4.87 -17.21 22.16
C LYS A 107 -4.70 -17.63 20.71
N LEU A 108 -5.35 -18.72 20.30
CA LEU A 108 -5.29 -19.20 18.92
C LEU A 108 -6.00 -18.25 17.96
N GLU A 109 -7.14 -17.69 18.35
CA GLU A 109 -7.83 -16.67 17.57
C GLU A 109 -6.98 -15.42 17.41
N THR A 110 -6.39 -14.89 18.47
CA THR A 110 -5.51 -13.72 18.46
C THR A 110 -4.29 -13.95 17.56
N GLU A 111 -3.68 -15.12 17.62
CA GLU A 111 -2.53 -15.43 16.76
C GLU A 111 -2.93 -15.57 15.29
N THR A 112 -4.10 -16.13 15.01
CA THR A 112 -4.65 -16.20 13.65
C THR A 112 -4.92 -14.81 13.09
N GLU A 113 -5.52 -13.91 13.85
CA GLU A 113 -5.76 -12.52 13.47
C GLU A 113 -4.47 -11.77 13.18
N ARG A 114 -3.45 -11.99 14.00
CA ARG A 114 -2.12 -11.40 13.79
C ARG A 114 -1.47 -11.88 12.49
N ARG A 115 -1.58 -13.18 12.17
CA ARG A 115 -1.07 -13.75 10.90
C ARG A 115 -1.79 -13.16 9.70
N ILE A 116 -3.12 -13.07 9.76
CA ILE A 116 -3.94 -12.45 8.71
C ILE A 116 -3.53 -10.99 8.50
N SER A 117 -3.44 -10.21 9.57
CA SER A 117 -3.05 -8.80 9.50
C SER A 117 -1.65 -8.63 8.90
N LYS A 118 -0.71 -9.53 9.23
CA LYS A 118 0.64 -9.54 8.66
C LYS A 118 0.64 -9.87 7.17
N GLN A 119 -0.11 -10.88 6.74
CA GLN A 119 -0.24 -11.24 5.33
C GLN A 119 -0.83 -10.06 4.52
N LEU A 120 -1.87 -9.40 5.03
CA LEU A 120 -2.45 -8.22 4.41
C LEU A 120 -1.44 -7.07 4.31
N ALA A 121 -0.72 -6.76 5.39
CA ALA A 121 0.30 -5.71 5.41
C ALA A 121 1.45 -5.99 4.42
N ASP A 122 1.90 -7.23 4.31
CA ASP A 122 2.92 -7.66 3.36
C ASP A 122 2.44 -7.50 1.90
N GLN A 123 1.17 -7.85 1.62
CA GLN A 123 0.58 -7.67 0.28
C GLN A 123 0.39 -6.19 -0.06
N ILE A 124 -0.12 -5.37 0.87
CA ILE A 124 -0.22 -3.91 0.71
C ILE A 124 1.14 -3.32 0.38
N THR A 125 2.17 -3.69 1.14
CA THR A 125 3.54 -3.23 0.93
C THR A 125 4.04 -3.56 -0.49
N LYS A 126 3.80 -4.77 -0.98
CA LYS A 126 4.16 -5.19 -2.34
C LYS A 126 3.42 -4.36 -3.39
N ILE A 127 2.10 -4.20 -3.23
CA ILE A 127 1.26 -3.45 -4.18
C ILE A 127 1.69 -1.98 -4.25
N VAL A 128 1.88 -1.32 -3.12
CA VAL A 128 2.29 0.09 -3.08
C VAL A 128 3.68 0.27 -3.68
N LYS A 129 4.63 -0.62 -3.38
CA LYS A 129 5.99 -0.58 -3.95
C LYS A 129 5.98 -0.82 -5.47
N SER A 130 5.16 -1.74 -5.98
CA SER A 130 5.04 -1.99 -7.42
C SER A 130 4.38 -0.84 -8.18
N ASN A 131 3.61 0.01 -7.52
CA ASN A 131 2.97 1.19 -8.10
C ASN A 131 3.76 2.51 -7.89
N GLY A 132 5.04 2.43 -7.52
CA GLY A 132 5.95 3.58 -7.50
C GLY A 132 5.95 4.38 -6.20
N LEU A 133 5.38 3.87 -5.11
CA LEU A 133 5.31 4.56 -3.80
C LEU A 133 4.63 5.94 -3.86
N GLU A 134 3.65 6.09 -4.71
CA GLU A 134 2.81 7.29 -4.78
C GLU A 134 1.85 7.39 -3.58
N GLY A 135 1.17 8.53 -3.42
CA GLY A 135 0.15 8.71 -2.40
C GLY A 135 -1.00 7.71 -2.57
N TRP A 136 -1.44 7.08 -1.50
CA TRP A 136 -2.50 6.08 -1.53
C TRP A 136 -3.47 6.23 -0.37
N SER A 137 -4.71 5.80 -0.59
CA SER A 137 -5.77 5.82 0.42
C SER A 137 -6.13 4.41 0.86
N PHE A 138 -6.46 4.27 2.14
CA PHE A 138 -6.72 2.98 2.78
C PHE A 138 -8.10 2.92 3.42
N ALA A 139 -8.81 1.82 3.25
CA ALA A 139 -10.02 1.54 4.01
C ALA A 139 -10.05 0.09 4.51
N ALA A 140 -10.41 -0.06 5.77
CA ALA A 140 -10.61 -1.37 6.40
C ALA A 140 -11.58 -1.25 7.59
N PRO A 141 -12.24 -2.34 8.01
CA PRO A 141 -13.04 -2.37 9.23
C PRO A 141 -12.23 -1.98 10.45
N ALA A 142 -12.86 -1.30 11.40
CA ALA A 142 -12.19 -0.81 12.62
C ALA A 142 -11.45 -1.92 13.39
N SER A 143 -11.90 -3.17 13.28
CA SER A 143 -11.32 -4.34 13.96
C SER A 143 -9.90 -4.67 13.49
N CYS A 144 -9.60 -4.53 12.21
CA CYS A 144 -8.29 -4.87 11.63
C CYS A 144 -7.48 -3.65 11.13
N HIS A 145 -8.13 -2.49 10.99
CA HIS A 145 -7.54 -1.27 10.43
C HIS A 145 -6.22 -0.88 11.10
N ASN A 146 -6.23 -0.69 12.43
CA ASN A 146 -5.03 -0.26 13.16
C ASN A 146 -3.95 -1.35 13.14
N ALA A 147 -4.34 -2.62 13.32
CA ALA A 147 -3.41 -3.75 13.28
C ALA A 147 -2.66 -3.85 11.96
N ILE A 148 -3.34 -3.59 10.84
CA ILE A 148 -2.71 -3.58 9.51
C ILE A 148 -1.74 -2.39 9.40
N ILE A 149 -2.17 -1.17 9.76
CA ILE A 149 -1.34 0.05 9.65
C ILE A 149 -0.06 -0.06 10.48
N ASP A 150 -0.15 -0.63 11.69
CA ASP A 150 1.00 -0.78 12.59
C ASP A 150 2.05 -1.79 12.06
N LEU A 151 1.62 -2.72 11.23
CA LEU A 151 2.49 -3.71 10.58
C LEU A 151 3.05 -3.26 9.24
N LEU A 152 2.61 -2.12 8.69
CA LEU A 152 3.13 -1.57 7.45
C LEU A 152 4.56 -1.04 7.63
N ALA A 153 5.36 -1.18 6.58
CA ALA A 153 6.68 -0.55 6.51
C ALA A 153 6.55 0.98 6.59
N PRO A 154 7.46 1.68 7.29
CA PRO A 154 7.34 3.13 7.53
C PRO A 154 7.29 3.97 6.24
N ASP A 155 8.01 3.56 5.21
CA ASP A 155 8.00 4.18 3.88
C ASP A 155 6.63 4.12 3.20
N VAL A 156 5.91 3.01 3.37
CA VAL A 156 4.55 2.80 2.85
C VAL A 156 3.52 3.54 3.69
N ARG A 157 3.66 3.47 5.03
CA ARG A 157 2.76 4.13 5.98
C ARG A 157 2.75 5.66 5.81
N ASN A 158 3.91 6.27 5.63
CA ASN A 158 4.06 7.72 5.46
C ASN A 158 3.44 8.27 4.16
N ARG A 159 3.07 7.40 3.22
CA ARG A 159 2.41 7.75 1.96
C ARG A 159 0.89 7.62 2.00
N ILE A 160 0.31 7.28 3.15
CA ILE A 160 -1.13 7.24 3.33
C ILE A 160 -1.67 8.68 3.32
N VAL A 161 -2.46 9.00 2.31
CA VAL A 161 -3.12 10.31 2.14
C VAL A 161 -4.39 10.36 2.99
N GLU A 162 -5.19 9.31 2.92
CA GLU A 162 -6.44 9.20 3.65
C GLU A 162 -6.66 7.77 4.16
N SER A 163 -7.27 7.65 5.32
CA SER A 163 -7.54 6.38 5.95
C SER A 163 -8.96 6.36 6.54
N VAL A 164 -9.76 5.38 6.11
CA VAL A 164 -11.18 5.25 6.45
C VAL A 164 -11.43 3.94 7.21
N LYS A 165 -12.08 4.03 8.37
CA LYS A 165 -12.44 2.86 9.18
C LYS A 165 -13.82 2.35 8.77
N SER A 166 -13.91 1.73 7.60
CA SER A 166 -15.16 1.18 7.08
C SER A 166 -14.90 -0.07 6.24
N ASP A 167 -15.83 -1.00 6.26
CA ASP A 167 -15.82 -2.17 5.37
C ASP A 167 -16.34 -1.77 3.98
N LEU A 168 -15.41 -1.55 3.06
CA LEU A 168 -15.71 -1.14 1.69
C LEU A 168 -15.38 -2.22 0.64
N VAL A 169 -14.97 -3.40 1.05
CA VAL A 169 -14.56 -4.48 0.12
C VAL A 169 -15.69 -4.94 -0.78
N LYS A 170 -16.93 -4.90 -0.28
CA LYS A 170 -18.15 -5.30 -1.00
C LYS A 170 -18.79 -4.16 -1.80
N VAL A 171 -18.29 -2.94 -1.66
CA VAL A 171 -18.80 -1.78 -2.36
C VAL A 171 -18.34 -1.79 -3.82
N GLU A 172 -19.23 -1.44 -4.74
CA GLU A 172 -18.90 -1.31 -6.15
C GLU A 172 -17.87 -0.19 -6.38
N ALA A 173 -16.94 -0.39 -7.32
CA ALA A 173 -15.91 0.56 -7.64
C ALA A 173 -16.44 1.97 -7.97
N ALA A 174 -17.59 2.07 -8.63
CA ALA A 174 -18.22 3.34 -8.96
C ALA A 174 -18.67 4.16 -7.74
N LYS A 175 -19.06 3.46 -6.66
CA LYS A 175 -19.50 4.09 -5.41
C LYS A 175 -18.34 4.27 -4.41
N LEU A 176 -17.26 3.52 -4.61
CA LEU A 176 -16.12 3.51 -3.71
C LEU A 176 -15.45 4.89 -3.61
N ALA A 177 -15.35 5.61 -4.74
CA ALA A 177 -14.75 6.94 -4.80
C ALA A 177 -15.46 7.96 -3.88
N SER A 178 -16.77 7.84 -3.67
CA SER A 178 -17.53 8.77 -2.82
C SER A 178 -17.23 8.63 -1.32
N HIS A 179 -16.61 7.54 -0.91
CA HIS A 179 -16.22 7.31 0.49
C HIS A 179 -14.87 7.97 0.86
N PHE A 180 -14.11 8.43 -0.13
CA PHE A 180 -12.83 9.08 0.08
C PHE A 180 -12.94 10.57 -0.25
N ARG A 181 -12.60 11.41 0.72
CA ARG A 181 -12.63 12.88 0.55
C ARG A 181 -11.57 13.36 -0.43
N SER A 182 -10.42 12.69 -0.45
CA SER A 182 -9.30 12.97 -1.36
C SER A 182 -9.65 12.83 -2.85
N LEU A 183 -10.77 12.20 -3.17
CA LEU A 183 -11.25 11.97 -4.54
C LEU A 183 -12.50 12.80 -4.88
N GLN A 184 -13.05 13.54 -3.93
CA GLN A 184 -14.20 14.38 -4.22
C GLN A 184 -13.74 15.66 -4.91
N PRO A 185 -14.42 16.12 -5.97
CA PRO A 185 -14.13 17.42 -6.57
C PRO A 185 -14.39 18.51 -5.53
N ILE A 186 -13.47 19.45 -5.47
CA ILE A 186 -13.54 20.66 -4.63
C ILE A 186 -14.63 21.57 -5.17
#